data_5bbbdd736d448ccc9642f746b662b4d3
#
_entry.id   5bbbdd736d448ccc9642f746b662b4d3
#
_cell.length_a   1.000
_cell.length_b   1.000
_cell.length_c   1.000
_cell.angle_alpha   90.00
_cell.angle_beta   90.00
_cell.angle_gamma   90.00
#
_symmetry.space_group_name_H-M   'P 1'
#
loop_
_entity.id
_entity.type
_entity.pdbx_description
1 polymer ?
#
loop_
_entity_poly.entity_id
_entity_poly.type
_entity_poly.pdbx_seq_one_letter_code
_entity_poly.pdbx_strand_id
1 'polypeptide(L)'
;QAMGKHMASGNAVLLFAEGQSDIGTHVLPLRSALIGAAQHAMMEAGARDVVIQPVTIAYTKLQGLPVSRNERSLIAWIKSKSVKQNIAEILSGPVKDVTIAFGTPMPLSENDNRKAVSKAAEMQVRAMLVALNRGGALPGRAENQQV
;
A
#
# COMPACT_ATOMS: atom_id res chain seq x y z
N GLN A 1 -0.57 13.90 -16.88
CA GLN A 1 0.18 15.18 -16.69
C GLN A 1 0.27 15.65 -15.23
N ALA A 2 -0.78 15.54 -14.38
CA ALA A 2 -0.71 16.01 -13.00
C ALA A 2 0.31 15.24 -12.15
N MET A 3 0.31 13.90 -12.25
CA MET A 3 1.24 13.03 -11.51
C MET A 3 2.70 13.35 -11.80
N GLY A 4 3.07 13.47 -13.08
CA GLY A 4 4.43 13.79 -13.49
C GLY A 4 4.92 15.15 -12.96
N LYS A 5 4.06 16.18 -13.00
CA LYS A 5 4.39 17.50 -12.43
C LYS A 5 4.66 17.44 -10.93
N HIS A 6 3.86 16.67 -10.18
CA HIS A 6 4.09 16.47 -8.75
C HIS A 6 5.43 15.76 -8.48
N MET A 7 5.74 14.72 -9.26
CA MET A 7 7.02 14.00 -9.15
C MET A 7 8.21 14.90 -9.49
N ALA A 8 8.12 15.68 -10.56
CA ALA A 8 9.18 16.61 -10.96
C ALA A 8 9.42 17.74 -9.93
N SER A 9 8.40 18.11 -9.15
CA SER A 9 8.52 19.07 -8.04
C SER A 9 9.04 18.44 -6.74
N GLY A 10 9.50 17.17 -6.76
CA GLY A 10 10.00 16.46 -5.59
C GLY A 10 8.90 15.98 -4.63
N ASN A 11 7.63 16.04 -5.03
CA ASN A 11 6.53 15.59 -4.19
C ASN A 11 6.28 14.09 -4.33
N ALA A 12 5.89 13.45 -3.22
CA ALA A 12 5.47 12.06 -3.25
C ALA A 12 4.08 11.89 -3.89
N VAL A 13 3.90 10.80 -4.62
CA VAL A 13 2.62 10.39 -5.21
C VAL A 13 2.23 9.03 -4.64
N LEU A 14 1.06 8.96 -4.02
CA LEU A 14 0.51 7.69 -3.53
C LEU A 14 -0.28 7.00 -4.64
N LEU A 15 0.07 5.75 -4.93
CA LEU A 15 -0.55 4.94 -5.97
C LEU A 15 -1.12 3.64 -5.40
N PHE A 16 -2.44 3.45 -5.49
CA PHE A 16 -3.10 2.20 -5.13
C PHE A 16 -3.06 1.22 -6.31
N ALA A 17 -1.94 0.50 -6.43
CA ALA A 17 -1.64 -0.33 -7.60
C ALA A 17 -2.51 -1.59 -7.74
N GLU A 18 -3.25 -2.01 -6.72
CA GLU A 18 -4.27 -3.06 -6.81
C GLU A 18 -5.48 -2.63 -7.66
N GLY A 19 -5.75 -1.31 -7.72
CA GLY A 19 -6.81 -0.72 -8.53
C GLY A 19 -8.22 -0.99 -8.02
N GLN A 20 -8.37 -1.66 -6.90
CA GLN A 20 -9.65 -1.89 -6.22
C GLN A 20 -9.45 -2.12 -4.71
N SER A 21 -10.52 -1.95 -3.94
CA SER A 21 -10.54 -2.27 -2.52
C SER A 21 -10.89 -3.74 -2.30
N ASP A 22 -10.31 -4.35 -1.26
CA ASP A 22 -10.58 -5.70 -0.81
C ASP A 22 -10.70 -5.76 0.72
N ILE A 23 -11.08 -6.92 1.26
CA ILE A 23 -11.24 -7.15 2.70
C ILE A 23 -9.91 -7.21 3.48
N GLY A 24 -8.77 -7.10 2.80
CA GLY A 24 -7.44 -7.04 3.41
C GLY A 24 -6.91 -8.35 3.98
N THR A 25 -7.45 -9.49 3.52
CA THR A 25 -6.92 -10.82 3.88
C THR A 25 -5.70 -11.20 3.04
N HIS A 26 -5.61 -10.66 1.85
CA HIS A 26 -4.52 -10.90 0.89
C HIS A 26 -4.29 -9.66 0.02
N VAL A 27 -3.15 -9.61 -0.63
CA VAL A 27 -2.82 -8.58 -1.61
C VAL A 27 -3.29 -9.04 -2.98
N LEU A 28 -4.07 -8.21 -3.65
CA LEU A 28 -4.45 -8.43 -5.04
C LEU A 28 -3.24 -8.21 -5.97
N PRO A 29 -3.22 -8.81 -7.16
CA PRO A 29 -2.15 -8.58 -8.12
C PRO A 29 -2.01 -7.09 -8.45
N LEU A 30 -0.80 -6.55 -8.34
CA LEU A 30 -0.53 -5.16 -8.70
C LEU A 30 -0.58 -4.99 -10.22
N ARG A 31 -1.31 -3.98 -10.68
CA ARG A 31 -1.47 -3.68 -12.10
C ARG A 31 -0.21 -3.01 -12.66
N SER A 32 0.57 -3.74 -13.42
CA SER A 32 1.79 -3.22 -14.06
C SER A 32 1.55 -2.02 -14.98
N ALA A 33 0.33 -1.85 -15.46
CA ALA A 33 -0.07 -0.66 -16.23
C ALA A 33 0.01 0.63 -15.40
N LEU A 34 -0.26 0.57 -14.09
CA LEU A 34 -0.14 1.73 -13.20
C LEU A 34 1.32 2.10 -12.94
N ILE A 35 2.20 1.10 -12.83
CA ILE A 35 3.66 1.33 -12.77
C ILE A 35 4.16 1.94 -14.07
N GLY A 36 3.70 1.42 -15.23
CA GLY A 36 4.03 2.01 -16.55
C GLY A 36 3.53 3.44 -16.71
N ALA A 37 2.37 3.78 -16.15
CA ALA A 37 1.88 5.15 -16.14
C ALA A 37 2.75 6.08 -15.27
N ALA A 38 3.28 5.57 -14.14
CA ALA A 38 4.22 6.32 -13.32
C ALA A 38 5.55 6.55 -14.06
N GLN A 39 6.09 5.52 -14.73
CA GLN A 39 7.29 5.67 -15.58
C GLN A 39 7.09 6.72 -16.69
N HIS A 40 5.98 6.63 -17.39
CA HIS A 40 5.67 7.59 -18.45
C HIS A 40 5.53 9.02 -17.91
N ALA A 41 4.83 9.21 -16.79
CA ALA A 41 4.71 10.50 -16.14
C ALA A 41 6.06 11.06 -15.66
N MET A 42 6.95 10.19 -15.17
CA MET A 42 8.33 10.53 -14.80
C MET A 42 9.10 11.05 -16.01
N MET A 43 9.06 10.34 -17.15
CA MET A 43 9.75 10.71 -18.39
C MET A 43 9.24 12.03 -18.96
N GLU A 44 7.91 12.19 -19.09
CA GLU A 44 7.29 13.42 -19.61
C GLU A 44 7.64 14.66 -18.77
N ALA A 45 7.78 14.50 -17.48
CA ALA A 45 8.09 15.60 -16.56
C ALA A 45 9.61 15.84 -16.39
N GLY A 46 10.47 14.98 -16.96
CA GLY A 46 11.92 15.04 -16.75
C GLY A 46 12.34 14.75 -15.31
N ALA A 47 11.49 14.05 -14.54
CA ALA A 47 11.82 13.66 -13.16
C ALA A 47 12.93 12.61 -13.17
N ARG A 48 13.96 12.82 -12.36
CA ARG A 48 15.08 11.90 -12.18
C ARG A 48 15.05 11.35 -10.75
N ASP A 49 15.73 10.24 -10.54
CA ASP A 49 15.90 9.63 -9.21
C ASP A 49 14.57 9.30 -8.52
N VAL A 50 13.58 8.85 -9.29
CA VAL A 50 12.30 8.42 -8.76
C VAL A 50 12.45 7.07 -8.07
N VAL A 51 11.83 6.93 -6.91
CA VAL A 51 11.88 5.73 -6.10
C VAL A 51 10.46 5.23 -5.84
N ILE A 52 10.24 3.93 -6.05
CA ILE A 52 9.02 3.26 -5.61
C ILE A 52 9.22 2.80 -4.17
N GLN A 53 8.36 3.29 -3.28
CA GLN A 53 8.30 2.85 -1.89
C GLN A 53 7.10 1.92 -1.70
N PRO A 54 7.27 0.59 -1.59
CA PRO A 54 6.17 -0.30 -1.24
C PRO A 54 5.62 0.05 0.14
N VAL A 55 4.31 0.16 0.24
CA VAL A 55 3.61 0.49 1.50
C VAL A 55 2.48 -0.49 1.72
N THR A 56 2.35 -0.97 2.94
CA THR A 56 1.25 -1.82 3.38
C THR A 56 0.48 -1.15 4.50
N ILE A 57 -0.83 -1.11 4.38
CA ILE A 57 -1.74 -0.64 5.42
C ILE A 57 -2.54 -1.86 5.91
N ALA A 58 -2.43 -2.18 7.20
CA ALA A 58 -3.12 -3.31 7.81
C ALA A 58 -3.91 -2.88 9.05
N TYR A 59 -5.16 -3.32 9.15
CA TYR A 59 -5.94 -3.26 10.38
C TYR A 59 -5.52 -4.44 11.23
N THR A 60 -4.78 -4.18 12.31
CA THR A 60 -4.15 -5.22 13.14
C THR A 60 -4.98 -5.59 14.34
N LYS A 61 -5.73 -4.64 14.92
CA LYS A 61 -6.61 -4.90 16.06
C LYS A 61 -7.96 -4.21 15.91
N LEU A 62 -8.95 -4.77 16.58
CA LEU A 62 -10.28 -4.22 16.77
C LEU A 62 -10.57 -4.21 18.27
N GLN A 63 -10.84 -3.04 18.85
CA GLN A 63 -11.01 -2.87 20.30
C GLN A 63 -9.86 -3.49 21.15
N GLY A 64 -8.62 -3.35 20.67
CA GLY A 64 -7.43 -3.88 21.32
C GLY A 64 -7.15 -5.37 21.08
N LEU A 65 -8.06 -6.13 20.48
CA LEU A 65 -7.89 -7.54 20.16
C LEU A 65 -7.45 -7.74 18.69
N PRO A 66 -6.62 -8.75 18.39
CA PRO A 66 -6.24 -9.08 17.01
C PRO A 66 -7.47 -9.30 16.12
N VAL A 67 -7.49 -8.69 14.94
CA VAL A 67 -8.60 -8.82 13.99
C VAL A 67 -8.68 -10.23 13.44
N SER A 68 -9.79 -10.92 13.68
CA SER A 68 -10.09 -12.21 13.08
C SER A 68 -10.45 -12.08 11.60
N ARG A 69 -10.39 -13.21 10.87
CA ARG A 69 -10.73 -13.25 9.43
C ARG A 69 -12.16 -12.78 9.15
N ASN A 70 -13.09 -13.11 10.01
CA ASN A 70 -14.52 -12.78 9.84
C ASN A 70 -14.77 -11.27 10.10
N GLU A 71 -14.02 -10.67 11.02
CA GLU A 71 -14.17 -9.24 11.35
C GLU A 71 -13.61 -8.31 10.28
N ARG A 72 -12.72 -8.79 9.39
CA ARG A 72 -12.14 -7.97 8.33
C ARG A 72 -13.19 -7.40 7.38
N SER A 73 -14.27 -8.13 7.11
CA SER A 73 -15.38 -7.63 6.30
C SER A 73 -16.12 -6.46 6.95
N LEU A 74 -16.08 -6.34 8.28
CA LEU A 74 -16.73 -5.25 9.02
C LEU A 74 -15.94 -3.93 8.97
N ILE A 75 -14.63 -4.02 8.72
CA ILE A 75 -13.75 -2.85 8.69
C ILE A 75 -13.26 -2.48 7.29
N ALA A 76 -13.56 -3.32 6.30
CA ALA A 76 -13.17 -3.09 4.92
C ALA A 76 -14.00 -1.97 4.27
N TRP A 77 -13.34 -1.18 3.42
CA TRP A 77 -14.04 -0.22 2.55
C TRP A 77 -14.78 -0.98 1.45
N ILE A 78 -16.12 -1.04 1.53
CA ILE A 78 -16.93 -1.82 0.60
C ILE A 78 -17.48 -0.93 -0.52
N LYS A 79 -17.22 -1.32 -1.76
CA LYS A 79 -17.65 -0.58 -2.97
C LYS A 79 -19.17 -0.40 -3.11
N SER A 80 -19.96 -1.34 -2.58
CA SER A 80 -21.42 -1.29 -2.65
C SER A 80 -22.03 -0.21 -1.77
N LYS A 81 -21.28 0.35 -0.83
CA LYS A 81 -21.72 1.43 0.05
C LYS A 81 -21.31 2.79 -0.49
N SER A 82 -22.09 3.82 -0.24
CA SER A 82 -21.71 5.19 -0.56
C SER A 82 -20.52 5.65 0.29
N VAL A 83 -19.78 6.66 -0.19
CA VAL A 83 -18.65 7.25 0.55
C VAL A 83 -19.11 7.73 1.94
N LYS A 84 -20.29 8.38 2.03
CA LYS A 84 -20.85 8.84 3.29
C LYS A 84 -21.11 7.70 4.28
N GLN A 85 -21.67 6.59 3.81
CA GLN A 85 -21.92 5.41 4.65
C GLN A 85 -20.62 4.78 5.14
N ASN A 86 -19.62 4.62 4.27
CA ASN A 86 -18.31 4.11 4.68
C ASN A 86 -17.64 4.99 5.74
N ILE A 87 -17.69 6.33 5.57
CA ILE A 87 -17.14 7.28 6.55
C ILE A 87 -17.92 7.20 7.87
N ALA A 88 -19.25 7.19 7.84
CA ALA A 88 -20.05 7.08 9.04
C ALA A 88 -19.74 5.80 9.83
N GLU A 89 -19.59 4.65 9.15
CA GLU A 89 -19.22 3.38 9.78
C GLU A 89 -17.78 3.38 10.35
N ILE A 90 -16.86 4.11 9.73
CA ILE A 90 -15.51 4.29 10.27
C ILE A 90 -15.55 5.09 11.57
N LEU A 91 -16.33 6.18 11.60
CA LEU A 91 -16.40 7.10 12.74
C LEU A 91 -17.25 6.57 13.90
N SER A 92 -18.35 5.86 13.61
CA SER A 92 -19.25 5.30 14.63
C SER A 92 -18.88 3.86 15.04
N GLY A 93 -18.00 3.22 14.32
CA GLY A 93 -17.60 1.82 14.55
C GLY A 93 -16.60 1.68 15.71
N PRO A 94 -16.25 0.42 16.03
CA PRO A 94 -15.30 0.12 17.09
C PRO A 94 -13.91 0.70 16.78
N VAL A 95 -13.13 0.96 17.82
CA VAL A 95 -11.73 1.44 17.72
C VAL A 95 -10.90 0.43 16.92
N LYS A 96 -10.15 0.93 15.95
CA LYS A 96 -9.32 0.13 15.03
C LYS A 96 -7.86 0.55 15.16
N ASP A 97 -6.97 -0.40 15.37
CA ASP A 97 -5.53 -0.15 15.27
C ASP A 97 -5.10 -0.39 13.83
N VAL A 98 -4.47 0.61 13.23
CA VAL A 98 -3.96 0.57 11.87
C VAL A 98 -2.45 0.63 11.92
N THR A 99 -1.80 -0.34 11.27
CA THR A 99 -0.34 -0.35 11.12
C THR A 99 0.02 -0.06 9.68
N ILE A 100 0.92 0.90 9.47
CA ILE A 100 1.49 1.22 8.16
C ILE A 100 2.93 0.73 8.15
N ALA A 101 3.27 -0.13 7.20
CA ALA A 101 4.62 -0.66 7.03
C ALA A 101 5.20 -0.19 5.68
N PHE A 102 6.47 0.18 5.70
CA PHE A 102 7.23 0.59 4.53
C PHE A 102 8.22 -0.53 4.17
N GLY A 103 8.21 -0.95 2.91
CA GLY A 103 9.15 -1.93 2.37
C GLY A 103 10.50 -1.30 2.00
N THR A 104 11.36 -2.06 1.35
CA THR A 104 12.63 -1.54 0.84
C THR A 104 12.36 -0.67 -0.39
N PRO A 105 12.85 0.59 -0.40
CA PRO A 105 12.75 1.45 -1.56
C PRO A 105 13.40 0.83 -2.80
N MET A 106 12.80 0.99 -3.96
CA MET A 106 13.29 0.49 -5.24
C MET A 106 13.44 1.66 -6.21
N PRO A 107 14.66 1.93 -6.73
CA PRO A 107 14.83 2.89 -7.80
C PRO A 107 13.95 2.53 -9.01
N LEU A 108 13.42 3.52 -9.70
CA LEU A 108 12.64 3.36 -10.92
C LEU A 108 13.32 4.09 -12.06
N SER A 109 13.70 3.37 -13.11
CA SER A 109 14.23 3.94 -14.34
C SER A 109 13.27 3.75 -15.51
N GLU A 110 13.49 4.52 -16.58
CA GLU A 110 12.69 4.44 -17.80
C GLU A 110 12.80 3.08 -18.50
N ASN A 111 13.97 2.41 -18.37
CA ASN A 111 14.27 1.14 -19.01
C ASN A 111 13.83 -0.08 -18.20
N ASP A 112 13.32 0.12 -16.98
CA ASP A 112 12.92 -0.97 -16.13
C ASP A 112 11.69 -1.71 -16.68
N ASN A 113 11.74 -3.04 -16.56
CA ASN A 113 10.60 -3.85 -16.89
C ASN A 113 9.47 -3.66 -15.86
N ARG A 114 8.44 -2.90 -16.25
CA ARG A 114 7.28 -2.60 -15.39
C ARG A 114 6.63 -3.83 -14.74
N LYS A 115 6.67 -5.00 -15.41
CA LYS A 115 6.12 -6.24 -14.85
C LYS A 115 7.01 -6.78 -13.73
N ALA A 116 8.34 -6.72 -13.91
CA ALA A 116 9.30 -7.14 -12.88
C ALA A 116 9.23 -6.22 -11.67
N VAL A 117 9.21 -4.90 -11.87
CA VAL A 117 9.06 -3.91 -10.81
C VAL A 117 7.75 -4.09 -10.04
N SER A 118 6.63 -4.26 -10.76
CA SER A 118 5.32 -4.52 -10.16
C SER A 118 5.33 -5.80 -9.33
N LYS A 119 5.97 -6.86 -9.82
CA LYS A 119 6.06 -8.14 -9.11
C LYS A 119 6.93 -8.04 -7.85
N ALA A 120 8.05 -7.34 -7.92
CA ALA A 120 8.92 -7.10 -6.76
C ALA A 120 8.20 -6.29 -5.68
N ALA A 121 7.47 -5.23 -6.05
CA ALA A 121 6.65 -4.46 -5.14
C ALA A 121 5.54 -5.32 -4.50
N GLU A 122 4.82 -6.11 -5.30
CA GLU A 122 3.79 -7.03 -4.83
C GLU A 122 4.33 -8.03 -3.79
N MET A 123 5.48 -8.61 -4.05
CA MET A 123 6.11 -9.56 -3.12
C MET A 123 6.41 -8.90 -1.76
N GLN A 124 6.94 -7.69 -1.75
CA GLN A 124 7.22 -6.95 -0.52
C GLN A 124 5.92 -6.62 0.23
N VAL A 125 4.92 -6.05 -0.45
CA VAL A 125 3.62 -5.70 0.15
C VAL A 125 2.94 -6.94 0.72
N ARG A 126 2.96 -8.07 -0.01
CA ARG A 126 2.41 -9.35 0.44
C ARG A 126 3.12 -9.89 1.69
N ALA A 127 4.46 -9.86 1.71
CA ALA A 127 5.24 -10.32 2.86
C ALA A 127 4.94 -9.47 4.11
N MET A 128 4.88 -8.14 3.96
CA MET A 128 4.53 -7.23 5.05
C MET A 128 3.10 -7.46 5.55
N LEU A 129 2.12 -7.62 4.66
CA LEU A 129 0.73 -7.86 5.07
C LEU A 129 0.59 -9.17 5.84
N VAL A 130 1.26 -10.24 5.38
CA VAL A 130 1.26 -11.54 6.07
C VAL A 130 1.86 -11.42 7.46
N ALA A 131 3.00 -10.73 7.60
CA ALA A 131 3.65 -10.50 8.88
C ALA A 131 2.74 -9.72 9.84
N LEU A 132 2.17 -8.60 9.40
CA LEU A 132 1.26 -7.78 10.21
C LEU A 132 -0.01 -8.53 10.62
N ASN A 133 -0.60 -9.30 9.71
CA ASN A 133 -1.81 -10.08 10.00
C ASN A 133 -1.57 -11.23 10.97
N ARG A 134 -0.33 -11.68 11.12
CA ARG A 134 0.07 -12.75 12.07
C ARG A 134 0.67 -12.20 13.36
N GLY A 135 0.79 -10.87 13.51
CA GLY A 135 1.48 -10.26 14.66
C GLY A 135 2.98 -10.54 14.67
N GLY A 136 3.57 -10.88 13.51
CA GLY A 136 4.99 -11.17 13.38
C GLY A 136 5.86 -9.94 13.10
N ALA A 137 7.18 -10.11 13.19
CA ALA A 137 8.14 -9.08 12.81
C ALA A 137 8.07 -8.75 11.31
N LEU A 138 8.28 -7.48 10.97
CA LEU A 138 8.30 -7.03 9.58
C LEU A 138 9.58 -7.53 8.88
N PRO A 139 9.49 -8.06 7.66
CA PRO A 139 10.65 -8.44 6.88
C PRO A 139 11.59 -7.25 6.70
N GLY A 140 12.87 -7.43 7.00
CA GLY A 140 13.92 -6.42 6.76
C GLY A 140 14.07 -5.33 7.83
N ARG A 141 13.29 -5.36 8.90
CA ARG A 141 13.56 -4.54 10.08
C ARG A 141 14.45 -5.36 11.02
N ALA A 142 15.78 -5.11 10.97
CA ALA A 142 16.64 -5.51 12.08
C ALA A 142 16.02 -4.92 13.36
N GLU A 143 15.93 -5.73 14.42
CA GLU A 143 15.54 -5.27 15.75
C GLU A 143 16.45 -4.12 16.14
N ASN A 144 15.98 -2.89 15.96
CA ASN A 144 16.62 -1.77 16.60
C ASN A 144 16.22 -1.84 18.07
N GLN A 145 17.18 -2.27 18.85
CA GLN A 145 17.28 -2.27 20.27
C GLN A 145 16.50 -1.10 20.88
N GLN A 146 15.61 -1.46 21.77
CA GLN A 146 15.13 -0.55 22.81
C GLN A 146 16.35 -0.04 23.60
N VAL A 147 16.53 1.25 23.57
CA VAL A 147 17.33 1.98 24.57
C VAL A 147 16.37 2.57 25.58
#